data_974119f38b347f5de07d66c18b59336b
#
_entry.id   974119f38b347f5de07d66c18b59336b
#
_cell.length_a   1.000
_cell.length_b   1.000
_cell.length_c   1.000
_cell.angle_alpha   90.00
_cell.angle_beta   90.00
_cell.angle_gamma   90.00
#
_symmetry.space_group_name_H-M   'P 1'
#
loop_
_entity.id
_entity.type
_entity.pdbx_description
1 polymer ?
#
loop_
_entity_poly.entity_id
_entity_poly.type
_entity_poly.pdbx_seq_one_letter_code
_entity_poly.pdbx_strand_id
1 'polypeptide(L)'
;MTSRAEIVGGGIAGLSVAAALGRAGWHVRVHEQATELREIGAGIELLENGLRALEALGVPVESLEVSEPIHKFGIWDEQFRPITSSTMSESSRCVMTTRSALHRALMRAATGAGAEIVTGSIVTGVTSDGQIHLADGGSVDGDLVIGADGIGSRVRTAMGFYSVQRDLRYVSKRTLIPLTADDPEGAFPGYWWGSRRIGIGPCGSGLVYVFLYCRPDDERGCAIPLDRDSWTSSFPHLAHVFSRIDDQKVDVRRVWEVLCRPWTRGRVALVGDAAHAMAPHLGQAACMAMESAVVLGDTLRQAEEVEGALRVWEEQRRPFVDPARRYGRLYNSLMRGWPSRHPEVRSRLVRTAYRSKAVRKRIEGAPALERI
;
A
#
# COMPACT_ATOMS: atom_id res chain seq x y z
N MET A 1 -12.29 12.64 30.89
CA MET A 1 -12.91 11.53 30.11
C MET A 1 -11.92 11.14 29.05
N THR A 2 -11.76 9.85 28.76
CA THR A 2 -10.86 9.40 27.69
C THR A 2 -11.52 9.69 26.33
N SER A 3 -10.80 10.36 25.43
CA SER A 3 -11.31 10.70 24.10
C SER A 3 -11.58 9.44 23.27
N ARG A 4 -12.62 9.46 22.47
CA ARG A 4 -13.10 8.32 21.69
C ARG A 4 -12.88 8.51 20.18
N ALA A 5 -12.25 7.53 19.55
CA ALA A 5 -12.01 7.51 18.11
C ALA A 5 -12.78 6.35 17.44
N GLU A 6 -13.57 6.68 16.43
CA GLU A 6 -14.29 5.73 15.57
C GLU A 6 -13.56 5.61 14.23
N ILE A 7 -13.10 4.41 13.88
CA ILE A 7 -12.33 4.15 12.67
C ILE A 7 -13.18 3.32 11.71
N VAL A 8 -13.36 3.79 10.50
CA VAL A 8 -14.13 3.11 9.46
C VAL A 8 -13.17 2.38 8.51
N GLY A 9 -13.17 1.05 8.58
CA GLY A 9 -12.35 0.14 7.80
C GLY A 9 -11.22 -0.53 8.60
N GLY A 10 -11.22 -1.86 8.64
CA GLY A 10 -10.25 -2.71 9.34
C GLY A 10 -9.07 -3.16 8.47
N GLY A 11 -8.71 -2.43 7.41
CA GLY A 11 -7.54 -2.68 6.59
C GLY A 11 -6.23 -2.20 7.23
N ILE A 12 -5.11 -2.33 6.51
CA ILE A 12 -3.76 -1.94 6.99
C ILE A 12 -3.77 -0.51 7.55
N ALA A 13 -4.36 0.47 6.83
CA ALA A 13 -4.40 1.86 7.29
C ALA A 13 -5.21 2.03 8.58
N GLY A 14 -6.41 1.45 8.66
CA GLY A 14 -7.28 1.57 9.84
C GLY A 14 -6.70 0.91 11.07
N LEU A 15 -6.14 -0.30 10.93
CA LEU A 15 -5.48 -0.99 12.03
C LEU A 15 -4.21 -0.27 12.51
N SER A 16 -3.47 0.36 11.59
CA SER A 16 -2.31 1.19 11.96
C SER A 16 -2.74 2.41 12.78
N VAL A 17 -3.82 3.09 12.38
CA VAL A 17 -4.37 4.21 13.16
C VAL A 17 -4.90 3.72 14.50
N ALA A 18 -5.58 2.56 14.53
CA ALA A 18 -6.08 1.98 15.77
C ALA A 18 -4.95 1.70 16.77
N ALA A 19 -3.85 1.10 16.31
CA ALA A 19 -2.67 0.87 17.14
C ALA A 19 -2.05 2.19 17.62
N ALA A 20 -1.88 3.18 16.74
CA ALA A 20 -1.30 4.47 17.08
C ALA A 20 -2.13 5.24 18.12
N LEU A 21 -3.44 5.33 17.93
CA LEU A 21 -4.35 6.05 18.82
C LEU A 21 -4.54 5.33 20.15
N GLY A 22 -4.65 3.99 20.16
CA GLY A 22 -4.70 3.21 21.40
C GLY A 22 -3.46 3.44 22.27
N ARG A 23 -2.26 3.44 21.64
CA ARG A 23 -0.99 3.78 22.33
C ARG A 23 -0.91 5.24 22.78
N ALA A 24 -1.65 6.14 22.11
CA ALA A 24 -1.79 7.54 22.52
C ALA A 24 -2.86 7.75 23.63
N GLY A 25 -3.49 6.69 24.12
CA GLY A 25 -4.45 6.72 25.22
C GLY A 25 -5.90 6.97 24.80
N TRP A 26 -6.24 6.85 23.53
CA TRP A 26 -7.60 6.96 23.03
C TRP A 26 -8.37 5.65 23.24
N HIS A 27 -9.68 5.78 23.50
CA HIS A 27 -10.61 4.66 23.38
C HIS A 27 -10.96 4.48 21.90
N VAL A 28 -10.53 3.39 21.31
CA VAL A 28 -10.62 3.17 19.85
C VAL A 28 -11.60 2.07 19.51
N ARG A 29 -12.49 2.34 18.54
CA ARG A 29 -13.35 1.31 17.91
C ARG A 29 -13.13 1.32 16.41
N VAL A 30 -12.95 0.12 15.83
CA VAL A 30 -12.81 -0.09 14.39
C VAL A 30 -14.09 -0.76 13.86
N HIS A 31 -14.73 -0.14 12.88
CA HIS A 31 -15.90 -0.64 12.17
C HIS A 31 -15.47 -1.29 10.86
N GLU A 32 -15.61 -2.60 10.74
CA GLU A 32 -15.32 -3.34 9.51
C GLU A 32 -16.61 -3.93 8.93
N GLN A 33 -16.86 -3.66 7.64
CA GLN A 33 -18.07 -4.12 6.96
C GLN A 33 -18.09 -5.64 6.73
N ALA A 34 -16.94 -6.27 6.57
CA ALA A 34 -16.85 -7.73 6.44
C ALA A 34 -17.17 -8.41 7.76
N THR A 35 -17.78 -9.60 7.68
CA THR A 35 -18.09 -10.43 8.85
C THR A 35 -16.85 -11.03 9.51
N GLU A 36 -15.75 -11.07 8.78
CA GLU A 36 -14.44 -11.51 9.26
C GLU A 36 -13.35 -10.56 8.76
N LEU A 37 -12.38 -10.27 9.63
CA LEU A 37 -11.18 -9.56 9.24
C LEU A 37 -10.30 -10.45 8.36
N ARG A 38 -10.28 -10.15 7.08
CA ARG A 38 -9.42 -10.83 6.10
C ARG A 38 -8.72 -9.81 5.23
N GLU A 39 -7.43 -9.94 5.10
CA GLU A 39 -6.70 -9.23 4.06
C GLU A 39 -6.55 -10.15 2.84
N ILE A 40 -7.09 -9.70 1.72
CA ILE A 40 -7.00 -10.41 0.44
C ILE A 40 -5.80 -9.87 -0.31
N GLY A 41 -5.00 -10.76 -0.85
CA GLY A 41 -3.86 -10.39 -1.66
C GLY A 41 -2.63 -11.22 -1.32
N ALA A 42 -1.58 -10.98 -2.09
CA ALA A 42 -0.37 -11.77 -2.03
C ALA A 42 0.72 -11.10 -1.16
N GLY A 43 1.91 -10.91 -1.72
CA GLY A 43 3.00 -10.26 -1.04
C GLY A 43 2.85 -8.74 -0.92
N ILE A 44 3.59 -8.18 -0.01
CA ILE A 44 3.76 -6.75 0.18
C ILE A 44 5.20 -6.45 0.54
N GLU A 45 5.70 -5.35 -0.03
CA GLU A 45 7.04 -4.82 0.21
C GLU A 45 6.96 -3.78 1.33
N LEU A 46 7.81 -3.93 2.34
CA LEU A 46 8.00 -2.98 3.43
C LEU A 46 9.39 -2.36 3.30
N LEU A 47 9.44 -1.11 2.91
CA LEU A 47 10.66 -0.31 2.83
C LEU A 47 10.99 0.29 4.21
N GLU A 48 12.17 0.85 4.36
CA GLU A 48 12.71 1.37 5.63
C GLU A 48 11.71 2.25 6.40
N ASN A 49 11.02 3.19 5.72
CA ASN A 49 10.00 4.03 6.34
C ASN A 49 8.81 3.24 6.87
N GLY A 50 8.38 2.21 6.12
CA GLY A 50 7.31 1.30 6.56
C GLY A 50 7.72 0.42 7.72
N LEU A 51 8.98 -0.06 7.74
CA LEU A 51 9.52 -0.86 8.84
C LEU A 51 9.61 -0.04 10.14
N ARG A 52 10.14 1.19 10.08
CA ARG A 52 10.17 2.10 11.23
C ARG A 52 8.77 2.42 11.75
N ALA A 53 7.83 2.68 10.84
CA ALA A 53 6.45 2.93 11.24
C ALA A 53 5.83 1.69 11.91
N LEU A 54 6.09 0.50 11.39
CA LEU A 54 5.63 -0.75 11.97
C LEU A 54 6.18 -0.96 13.38
N GLU A 55 7.48 -0.74 13.58
CA GLU A 55 8.14 -0.78 14.89
C GLU A 55 7.53 0.24 15.87
N ALA A 56 7.28 1.48 15.42
CA ALA A 56 6.63 2.52 16.22
C ALA A 56 5.18 2.16 16.61
N LEU A 57 4.48 1.39 15.78
CA LEU A 57 3.16 0.85 16.08
C LEU A 57 3.19 -0.33 17.06
N GLY A 58 4.39 -0.75 17.50
CA GLY A 58 4.57 -1.84 18.46
C GLY A 58 4.67 -3.22 17.82
N VAL A 59 5.02 -3.28 16.55
CA VAL A 59 5.25 -4.54 15.82
C VAL A 59 6.72 -4.62 15.41
N PRO A 60 7.59 -5.30 16.18
CA PRO A 60 8.95 -5.60 15.76
C PRO A 60 8.93 -6.40 14.45
N VAL A 61 9.84 -6.09 13.53
CA VAL A 61 9.90 -6.74 12.20
C VAL A 61 10.07 -8.25 12.34
N GLU A 62 10.84 -8.68 13.33
CA GLU A 62 11.11 -10.08 13.64
C GLU A 62 9.87 -10.84 14.13
N SER A 63 8.82 -10.11 14.57
CA SER A 63 7.54 -10.69 15.01
C SER A 63 6.58 -10.99 13.85
N LEU A 64 6.93 -10.61 12.61
CA LEU A 64 6.15 -10.98 11.44
C LEU A 64 6.25 -12.49 11.22
N GLU A 65 5.10 -13.17 11.17
CA GLU A 65 5.01 -14.64 10.99
C GLU A 65 5.65 -15.10 9.69
N VAL A 66 5.66 -14.24 8.69
CA VAL A 66 6.21 -14.46 7.36
C VAL A 66 6.97 -13.23 6.95
N SER A 67 8.28 -13.34 6.75
CA SER A 67 9.10 -12.23 6.26
C SER A 67 10.38 -12.72 5.61
N GLU A 68 10.87 -11.97 4.63
CA GLU A 68 12.12 -12.25 3.92
C GLU A 68 12.84 -10.94 3.61
N PRO A 69 14.09 -10.77 4.06
CA PRO A 69 14.90 -9.60 3.72
C PRO A 69 15.24 -9.56 2.22
N ILE A 70 15.12 -8.39 1.62
CA ILE A 70 15.52 -8.15 0.24
C ILE A 70 16.74 -7.24 0.22
N HIS A 71 17.82 -7.73 -0.35
CA HIS A 71 19.10 -7.05 -0.43
C HIS A 71 19.36 -6.45 -1.81
N LYS A 72 18.70 -6.96 -2.86
CA LYS A 72 18.93 -6.53 -4.25
C LYS A 72 17.62 -6.26 -4.97
N PHE A 73 17.54 -5.11 -5.62
CA PHE A 73 16.50 -4.76 -6.57
C PHE A 73 17.08 -4.58 -7.95
N GLY A 74 16.31 -4.93 -8.96
CA GLY A 74 16.70 -4.65 -10.33
C GLY A 74 15.50 -4.67 -11.27
N ILE A 75 15.62 -3.92 -12.36
CA ILE A 75 14.66 -3.92 -13.45
C ILE A 75 15.44 -4.16 -14.73
N TRP A 76 14.97 -5.11 -15.53
CA TRP A 76 15.56 -5.48 -16.81
C TRP A 76 14.60 -5.19 -17.94
N ASP A 77 15.15 -4.76 -19.07
CA ASP A 77 14.40 -4.50 -20.30
C ASP A 77 14.19 -5.79 -21.13
N GLU A 78 13.57 -5.63 -22.29
CA GLU A 78 13.23 -6.69 -23.24
C GLU A 78 14.46 -7.47 -23.77
N GLN A 79 15.65 -6.89 -23.67
CA GLN A 79 16.92 -7.51 -24.06
C GLN A 79 17.76 -7.96 -22.86
N PHE A 80 17.14 -8.09 -21.67
CA PHE A 80 17.80 -8.42 -20.42
C PHE A 80 18.93 -7.46 -19.99
N ARG A 81 18.88 -6.21 -20.46
CA ARG A 81 19.81 -5.17 -20.04
C ARG A 81 19.26 -4.51 -18.76
N PRO A 82 20.09 -4.27 -17.76
CA PRO A 82 19.64 -3.61 -16.55
C PRO A 82 19.22 -2.16 -16.85
N ILE A 83 17.97 -1.84 -16.54
CA ILE A 83 17.48 -0.45 -16.50
C ILE A 83 17.94 0.21 -15.22
N THR A 84 17.79 -0.50 -14.12
CA THR A 84 18.32 -0.15 -12.80
C THR A 84 18.68 -1.42 -12.05
N SER A 85 19.68 -1.31 -11.20
CA SER A 85 20.05 -2.35 -10.25
C SER A 85 20.62 -1.63 -9.04
N SER A 86 20.16 -1.95 -7.86
CA SER A 86 20.62 -1.41 -6.59
C SER A 86 20.77 -2.53 -5.57
N THR A 87 21.80 -2.41 -4.74
CA THR A 87 21.94 -3.17 -3.51
C THR A 87 21.48 -2.27 -2.39
N MET A 88 20.63 -2.80 -1.50
CA MET A 88 20.18 -2.07 -0.32
C MET A 88 21.37 -1.85 0.62
N SER A 89 21.45 -0.67 1.21
CA SER A 89 22.40 -0.36 2.26
C SER A 89 21.85 -0.81 3.62
N GLU A 90 22.73 -0.91 4.62
CA GLU A 90 22.31 -1.22 6.00
C GLU A 90 21.30 -0.20 6.56
N SER A 91 21.33 1.03 6.05
CA SER A 91 20.41 2.11 6.43
C SER A 91 19.12 2.16 5.61
N SER A 92 18.90 1.21 4.70
CA SER A 92 17.74 1.15 3.79
C SER A 92 17.23 -0.27 3.70
N ARG A 93 16.70 -0.79 4.81
CA ARG A 93 16.15 -2.14 4.86
C ARG A 93 14.92 -2.27 3.97
N CYS A 94 14.74 -3.45 3.40
CA CYS A 94 13.52 -3.87 2.74
C CYS A 94 13.19 -5.29 3.15
N VAL A 95 11.93 -5.53 3.45
CA VAL A 95 11.42 -6.84 3.80
C VAL A 95 10.18 -7.13 2.96
N MET A 96 10.16 -8.30 2.34
CA MET A 96 8.93 -8.84 1.77
C MET A 96 8.18 -9.63 2.83
N THR A 97 6.86 -9.45 2.87
CA THR A 97 5.96 -10.23 3.72
C THR A 97 4.65 -10.50 2.98
N THR A 98 3.78 -11.32 3.52
CA THR A 98 2.42 -11.45 2.99
C THR A 98 1.52 -10.35 3.55
N ARG A 99 0.59 -9.86 2.73
CA ARG A 99 -0.41 -8.87 3.20
C ARG A 99 -1.18 -9.39 4.42
N SER A 100 -1.50 -10.69 4.43
CA SER A 100 -2.19 -11.33 5.55
C SER A 100 -1.35 -11.37 6.84
N ALA A 101 -0.03 -11.62 6.75
CA ALA A 101 0.85 -11.59 7.92
C ALA A 101 0.99 -10.17 8.50
N LEU A 102 1.18 -9.17 7.63
CA LEU A 102 1.19 -7.77 8.06
C LEU A 102 -0.13 -7.36 8.71
N HIS A 103 -1.25 -7.72 8.10
CA HIS A 103 -2.58 -7.39 8.61
C HIS A 103 -2.82 -8.01 9.99
N ARG A 104 -2.50 -9.31 10.18
CA ARG A 104 -2.60 -9.97 11.49
C ARG A 104 -1.70 -9.33 12.54
N ALA A 105 -0.49 -8.92 12.17
CA ALA A 105 0.42 -8.25 13.07
C ALA A 105 -0.13 -6.88 13.53
N LEU A 106 -0.66 -6.08 12.60
CA LEU A 106 -1.30 -4.79 12.93
C LEU A 106 -2.60 -4.98 13.74
N MET A 107 -3.38 -6.03 13.44
CA MET A 107 -4.57 -6.36 14.23
C MET A 107 -4.20 -6.67 15.68
N ARG A 108 -3.15 -7.50 15.89
CA ARG A 108 -2.65 -7.79 17.24
C ARG A 108 -2.14 -6.53 17.94
N ALA A 109 -1.44 -5.65 17.23
CA ALA A 109 -0.98 -4.38 17.80
C ALA A 109 -2.14 -3.45 18.18
N ALA A 110 -3.16 -3.34 17.34
CA ALA A 110 -4.36 -2.54 17.62
C ALA A 110 -5.13 -3.07 18.83
N THR A 111 -5.42 -4.38 18.87
CA THR A 111 -6.13 -5.00 20.00
C THR A 111 -5.29 -4.99 21.27
N GLY A 112 -3.97 -5.20 21.18
CA GLY A 112 -3.04 -5.07 22.30
C GLY A 112 -2.94 -3.64 22.86
N ALA A 113 -3.22 -2.63 22.03
CA ALA A 113 -3.36 -1.23 22.46
C ALA A 113 -4.78 -0.86 22.94
N GLY A 114 -5.68 -1.84 23.09
CA GLY A 114 -7.04 -1.66 23.62
C GLY A 114 -8.10 -1.31 22.58
N ALA A 115 -7.82 -1.43 21.28
CA ALA A 115 -8.82 -1.18 20.25
C ALA A 115 -9.86 -2.30 20.20
N GLU A 116 -11.13 -1.91 20.16
CA GLU A 116 -12.27 -2.80 19.89
C GLU A 116 -12.47 -2.92 18.37
N ILE A 117 -12.63 -4.15 17.86
CA ILE A 117 -12.89 -4.37 16.44
C ILE A 117 -14.30 -4.97 16.28
N VAL A 118 -15.15 -4.26 15.55
CA VAL A 118 -16.53 -4.66 15.30
C VAL A 118 -16.68 -5.04 13.83
N THR A 119 -16.78 -6.33 13.56
CA THR A 119 -17.01 -6.87 12.21
C THR A 119 -18.51 -6.89 11.88
N GLY A 120 -18.87 -6.93 10.59
CA GLY A 120 -20.25 -6.79 10.14
C GLY A 120 -20.84 -5.39 10.37
N SER A 121 -20.02 -4.43 10.80
CA SER A 121 -20.40 -3.04 11.07
C SER A 121 -20.28 -2.18 9.83
N ILE A 122 -21.39 -1.90 9.17
CA ILE A 122 -21.43 -1.15 7.92
C ILE A 122 -21.75 0.32 8.23
N VAL A 123 -20.75 1.20 8.07
CA VAL A 123 -20.93 2.65 8.16
C VAL A 123 -21.50 3.18 6.85
N THR A 124 -22.62 3.91 6.93
CA THR A 124 -23.34 4.48 5.78
C THR A 124 -23.19 5.97 5.67
N GLY A 125 -22.91 6.66 6.76
CA GLY A 125 -22.74 8.12 6.81
C GLY A 125 -21.85 8.57 7.95
N VAL A 126 -21.36 9.81 7.82
CA VAL A 126 -20.53 10.48 8.82
C VAL A 126 -20.86 11.97 8.81
N THR A 127 -20.89 12.61 9.98
CA THR A 127 -21.05 14.04 10.13
C THR A 127 -19.74 14.71 10.56
N SER A 128 -19.59 16.01 10.35
CA SER A 128 -18.36 16.76 10.64
C SER A 128 -18.03 16.90 12.13
N ASP A 129 -19.03 16.73 12.99
CA ASP A 129 -18.93 16.76 14.44
C ASP A 129 -18.59 15.41 15.07
N GLY A 130 -18.41 14.37 14.23
CA GLY A 130 -17.88 13.09 14.66
C GLY A 130 -18.92 12.00 14.89
N GLN A 131 -20.17 12.13 14.40
CA GLN A 131 -21.14 11.07 14.45
C GLN A 131 -21.04 10.16 13.22
N ILE A 132 -21.08 8.84 13.42
CA ILE A 132 -21.21 7.84 12.34
C ILE A 132 -22.61 7.25 12.35
N HIS A 133 -23.14 6.91 11.16
CA HIS A 133 -24.40 6.23 10.96
C HIS A 133 -24.17 4.80 10.46
N LEU A 134 -24.84 3.84 11.04
CA LEU A 134 -24.74 2.42 10.71
C LEU A 134 -25.90 1.97 9.83
N ALA A 135 -25.69 0.88 9.08
CA ALA A 135 -26.69 0.35 8.18
C ALA A 135 -27.92 -0.25 8.90
N ASP A 136 -27.79 -0.63 10.16
CA ASP A 136 -28.86 -1.12 11.03
C ASP A 136 -29.75 0.01 11.59
N GLY A 137 -29.46 1.27 11.25
CA GLY A 137 -30.15 2.47 11.72
C GLY A 137 -29.56 3.06 13.01
N GLY A 138 -28.56 2.42 13.60
CA GLY A 138 -27.84 2.94 14.76
C GLY A 138 -26.93 4.12 14.39
N SER A 139 -26.54 4.88 15.42
CA SER A 139 -25.51 5.91 15.31
C SER A 139 -24.58 5.87 16.53
N VAL A 140 -23.33 6.31 16.30
CA VAL A 140 -22.30 6.34 17.34
C VAL A 140 -21.58 7.68 17.28
N ASP A 141 -21.39 8.30 18.43
CA ASP A 141 -20.66 9.56 18.57
C ASP A 141 -19.20 9.29 18.93
N GLY A 142 -18.29 9.95 18.23
CA GLY A 142 -16.85 9.97 18.50
C GLY A 142 -16.31 11.38 18.61
N ASP A 143 -15.26 11.57 19.38
CA ASP A 143 -14.49 12.81 19.40
C ASP A 143 -13.65 12.96 18.13
N LEU A 144 -13.40 11.84 17.43
CA LEU A 144 -12.65 11.73 16.20
C LEU A 144 -13.21 10.61 15.34
N VAL A 145 -13.36 10.83 14.03
CA VAL A 145 -13.68 9.80 13.04
C VAL A 145 -12.56 9.69 12.01
N ILE A 146 -12.11 8.46 11.75
CA ILE A 146 -11.11 8.16 10.75
C ILE A 146 -11.72 7.33 9.62
N GLY A 147 -11.75 7.88 8.41
CA GLY A 147 -12.09 7.15 7.19
C GLY A 147 -10.88 6.42 6.63
N ALA A 148 -10.83 5.10 6.85
CA ALA A 148 -9.79 4.18 6.36
C ALA A 148 -10.40 3.11 5.43
N ASP A 149 -11.53 3.41 4.80
CA ASP A 149 -12.43 2.53 4.07
C ASP A 149 -12.08 2.38 2.58
N GLY A 150 -10.82 2.67 2.24
CA GLY A 150 -10.20 2.35 0.97
C GLY A 150 -10.62 3.26 -0.20
N ILE A 151 -10.33 2.81 -1.41
CA ILE A 151 -10.52 3.59 -2.65
C ILE A 151 -11.97 4.06 -2.84
N GLY A 152 -12.94 3.21 -2.51
CA GLY A 152 -14.37 3.49 -2.58
C GLY A 152 -14.95 4.21 -1.37
N SER A 153 -14.16 4.93 -0.61
CA SER A 153 -14.50 5.52 0.68
C SER A 153 -15.88 6.18 0.72
N ARG A 154 -16.73 5.65 1.59
CA ARG A 154 -18.04 6.21 1.93
C ARG A 154 -17.89 7.43 2.82
N VAL A 155 -16.92 7.41 3.74
CA VAL A 155 -16.60 8.57 4.58
C VAL A 155 -16.23 9.77 3.73
N ARG A 156 -15.36 9.59 2.72
CA ARG A 156 -15.00 10.65 1.76
C ARG A 156 -16.22 11.23 1.06
N THR A 157 -17.13 10.35 0.61
CA THR A 157 -18.34 10.75 -0.12
C THR A 157 -19.34 11.45 0.80
N ALA A 158 -19.64 10.89 1.97
CA ALA A 158 -20.59 11.44 2.95
C ALA A 158 -20.16 12.85 3.42
N MET A 159 -18.86 13.03 3.66
CA MET A 159 -18.28 14.30 4.04
C MET A 159 -18.18 15.32 2.91
N GLY A 160 -18.49 14.94 1.67
CA GLY A 160 -18.38 15.83 0.50
C GLY A 160 -16.95 16.34 0.26
N PHE A 161 -15.93 15.53 0.56
CA PHE A 161 -14.55 15.88 0.25
C PHE A 161 -14.34 15.99 -1.25
N TYR A 162 -13.69 17.07 -1.70
CA TYR A 162 -13.29 17.15 -3.10
C TYR A 162 -12.27 16.07 -3.42
N SER A 163 -12.62 15.20 -4.34
CA SER A 163 -11.74 14.13 -4.74
C SER A 163 -11.86 13.79 -6.22
N VAL A 164 -10.73 13.37 -6.80
CA VAL A 164 -10.66 12.84 -8.15
C VAL A 164 -10.18 11.40 -8.08
N GLN A 165 -10.99 10.47 -8.55
CA GLN A 165 -10.59 9.09 -8.79
C GLN A 165 -10.16 8.94 -10.24
N ARG A 166 -8.99 8.36 -10.47
CA ARG A 166 -8.43 8.17 -11.80
C ARG A 166 -8.06 6.71 -12.02
N ASP A 167 -8.66 6.09 -13.05
CA ASP A 167 -8.21 4.80 -13.55
C ASP A 167 -6.83 4.96 -14.20
N LEU A 168 -5.85 4.29 -13.67
CA LEU A 168 -4.47 4.32 -14.18
C LEU A 168 -4.30 3.40 -15.41
N ARG A 169 -5.37 2.74 -15.85
CA ARG A 169 -5.43 1.86 -17.03
C ARG A 169 -4.36 0.75 -16.99
N TYR A 170 -4.25 0.13 -15.83
CA TYR A 170 -3.47 -1.08 -15.58
C TYR A 170 -4.31 -2.12 -14.86
N VAL A 171 -4.09 -3.37 -15.22
CA VAL A 171 -4.56 -4.55 -14.48
C VAL A 171 -3.36 -5.12 -13.74
N SER A 172 -3.54 -5.28 -12.44
CA SER A 172 -2.59 -5.93 -11.54
C SER A 172 -3.09 -7.33 -11.21
N LYS A 173 -2.28 -8.33 -11.44
CA LYS A 173 -2.46 -9.70 -10.97
C LYS A 173 -1.39 -10.01 -9.95
N ARG A 174 -1.76 -10.57 -8.82
CA ARG A 174 -0.84 -10.87 -7.71
C ARG A 174 -1.14 -12.24 -7.17
N THR A 175 -0.08 -13.00 -6.89
CA THR A 175 -0.22 -14.33 -6.32
C THR A 175 1.01 -14.70 -5.50
N LEU A 176 0.88 -15.76 -4.72
CA LEU A 176 1.98 -16.46 -4.05
C LEU A 176 2.12 -17.85 -4.68
N ILE A 177 3.34 -18.24 -4.96
CA ILE A 177 3.69 -19.56 -5.48
C ILE A 177 4.69 -20.23 -4.55
N PRO A 178 4.80 -21.56 -4.54
CA PRO A 178 5.83 -22.25 -3.75
C PRO A 178 7.24 -21.88 -4.22
N LEU A 179 8.17 -21.68 -3.28
CA LEU A 179 9.59 -21.44 -3.55
C LEU A 179 10.26 -22.68 -4.15
N THR A 180 11.16 -22.46 -5.09
CA THR A 180 12.04 -23.47 -5.67
C THR A 180 13.47 -22.97 -5.74
N ALA A 181 14.43 -23.84 -6.05
CA ALA A 181 15.85 -23.48 -6.18
C ALA A 181 16.14 -22.50 -7.35
N ASP A 182 15.23 -22.41 -8.32
CA ASP A 182 15.37 -21.51 -9.49
C ASP A 182 14.93 -20.07 -9.19
N ASP A 183 14.33 -19.82 -8.01
CA ASP A 183 13.83 -18.50 -7.65
C ASP A 183 14.94 -17.61 -7.09
N PRO A 184 14.82 -16.27 -7.22
CA PRO A 184 15.84 -15.36 -6.72
C PRO A 184 15.95 -15.42 -5.20
N GLU A 185 17.18 -15.51 -4.68
CA GLU A 185 17.49 -15.48 -3.25
C GLU A 185 17.83 -14.03 -2.83
N GLY A 186 17.17 -13.51 -1.80
CA GLY A 186 17.40 -12.17 -1.25
C GLY A 186 17.29 -11.04 -2.27
N ALA A 187 16.62 -11.28 -3.40
CA ALA A 187 16.51 -10.34 -4.50
C ALA A 187 15.07 -10.24 -5.02
N PHE A 188 14.74 -9.06 -5.55
CA PHE A 188 13.44 -8.78 -6.16
C PHE A 188 13.63 -8.24 -7.58
N PRO A 189 13.88 -9.12 -8.58
CA PRO A 189 13.97 -8.74 -9.97
C PRO A 189 12.61 -8.40 -10.56
N GLY A 190 12.59 -7.35 -11.40
CA GLY A 190 11.47 -6.97 -12.25
C GLY A 190 11.86 -7.00 -13.72
N TYR A 191 10.95 -7.42 -14.58
CA TYR A 191 11.18 -7.50 -16.02
C TYR A 191 10.10 -6.75 -16.78
N TRP A 192 10.50 -6.10 -17.85
CA TRP A 192 9.64 -5.32 -18.72
C TRP A 192 9.61 -5.91 -20.13
N TRP A 193 8.41 -6.01 -20.68
CA TRP A 193 8.19 -6.39 -22.08
C TRP A 193 7.01 -5.59 -22.65
N GLY A 194 7.31 -4.63 -23.52
CA GLY A 194 6.28 -3.72 -24.01
C GLY A 194 5.55 -3.01 -22.86
N SER A 195 4.25 -3.23 -22.76
CA SER A 195 3.43 -2.73 -21.64
C SER A 195 3.28 -3.74 -20.48
N ARG A 196 3.80 -4.95 -20.62
CA ARG A 196 3.78 -5.97 -19.57
C ARG A 196 4.92 -5.80 -18.59
N ARG A 197 4.66 -6.17 -17.36
CA ARG A 197 5.65 -6.23 -16.29
C ARG A 197 5.42 -7.46 -15.43
N ILE A 198 6.51 -8.02 -14.98
CA ILE A 198 6.52 -9.04 -13.93
C ILE A 198 7.57 -8.69 -12.89
N GLY A 199 7.29 -8.92 -11.62
CA GLY A 199 8.27 -8.95 -10.56
C GLY A 199 8.08 -10.18 -9.72
N ILE A 200 9.19 -10.75 -9.29
CA ILE A 200 9.22 -11.97 -8.49
C ILE A 200 10.22 -11.80 -7.36
N GLY A 201 9.90 -12.35 -6.20
CA GLY A 201 10.84 -12.35 -5.09
C GLY A 201 10.36 -13.20 -3.92
N PRO A 202 11.29 -13.69 -3.11
CA PRO A 202 10.96 -14.48 -1.95
C PRO A 202 10.12 -13.66 -0.98
N CYS A 203 9.18 -14.31 -0.30
CA CYS A 203 8.25 -13.67 0.62
C CYS A 203 8.28 -14.29 2.02
N GLY A 204 9.20 -15.24 2.25
CA GLY A 204 9.31 -16.03 3.48
C GLY A 204 8.42 -17.27 3.49
N SER A 205 8.68 -18.18 4.43
CA SER A 205 7.92 -19.42 4.64
C SER A 205 7.78 -20.29 3.38
N GLY A 206 8.81 -20.35 2.54
CA GLY A 206 8.78 -21.16 1.31
C GLY A 206 7.85 -20.60 0.24
N LEU A 207 7.57 -19.28 0.25
CA LEU A 207 6.70 -18.60 -0.70
C LEU A 207 7.46 -17.58 -1.54
N VAL A 208 7.04 -17.44 -2.78
CA VAL A 208 7.48 -16.40 -3.71
C VAL A 208 6.29 -15.54 -4.08
N TYR A 209 6.45 -14.23 -3.93
CA TYR A 209 5.50 -13.27 -4.42
C TYR A 209 5.73 -13.00 -5.91
N VAL A 210 4.64 -13.06 -6.67
CA VAL A 210 4.62 -12.74 -8.10
C VAL A 210 3.59 -11.66 -8.35
N PHE A 211 3.98 -10.58 -9.03
CA PHE A 211 3.03 -9.65 -9.62
C PHE A 211 3.17 -9.61 -11.14
N LEU A 212 2.04 -9.50 -11.81
CA LEU A 212 1.94 -9.33 -13.25
C LEU A 212 1.13 -8.06 -13.52
N TYR A 213 1.66 -7.18 -14.36
CA TYR A 213 0.93 -5.98 -14.81
C TYR A 213 0.80 -5.97 -16.32
N CYS A 214 -0.39 -5.66 -16.81
CA CYS A 214 -0.68 -5.48 -18.21
C CYS A 214 -1.68 -4.34 -18.42
N ARG A 215 -1.83 -3.89 -19.66
CA ARG A 215 -2.88 -2.93 -20.03
C ARG A 215 -4.23 -3.63 -20.10
N PRO A 216 -5.36 -2.91 -19.88
CA PRO A 216 -6.69 -3.50 -19.99
C PRO A 216 -7.07 -3.95 -21.40
N ASP A 217 -6.41 -3.42 -22.44
CA ASP A 217 -6.59 -3.78 -23.84
C ASP A 217 -5.67 -4.93 -24.29
N ASP A 218 -4.84 -5.47 -23.42
CA ASP A 218 -4.08 -6.71 -23.58
C ASP A 218 -4.96 -7.88 -23.11
N GLU A 219 -5.87 -8.34 -23.98
CA GLU A 219 -6.86 -9.39 -23.65
C GLU A 219 -6.18 -10.65 -23.11
N ARG A 220 -5.14 -11.14 -23.81
CA ARG A 220 -4.37 -12.32 -23.40
C ARG A 220 -3.62 -12.08 -22.10
N GLY A 221 -3.05 -10.88 -21.93
CA GLY A 221 -2.40 -10.47 -20.70
C GLY A 221 -3.38 -10.39 -19.51
N CYS A 222 -4.63 -10.02 -19.75
CA CYS A 222 -5.68 -9.90 -18.73
C CYS A 222 -6.39 -11.21 -18.40
N ALA A 223 -6.28 -12.24 -19.25
CA ALA A 223 -7.05 -13.49 -19.10
C ALA A 223 -6.89 -14.15 -17.72
N ILE A 224 -7.99 -14.71 -17.21
CA ILE A 224 -8.05 -15.65 -16.10
C ILE A 224 -9.00 -16.77 -16.55
N PRO A 225 -8.56 -18.01 -16.58
CA PRO A 225 -7.22 -18.52 -16.21
C PRO A 225 -6.08 -17.83 -16.95
N LEU A 226 -4.90 -17.76 -16.32
CA LEU A 226 -3.73 -17.09 -16.89
C LEU A 226 -3.35 -17.70 -18.24
N ASP A 227 -3.28 -16.89 -19.30
CA ASP A 227 -2.74 -17.32 -20.60
C ASP A 227 -1.20 -17.46 -20.48
N ARG A 228 -0.78 -18.66 -20.03
CA ARG A 228 0.62 -18.98 -19.74
C ARG A 228 1.49 -18.88 -20.99
N ASP A 229 0.99 -19.28 -22.14
CA ASP A 229 1.73 -19.21 -23.42
C ASP A 229 2.01 -17.76 -23.80
N SER A 230 1.02 -16.89 -23.62
CA SER A 230 1.16 -15.46 -23.89
C SER A 230 2.16 -14.78 -22.97
N TRP A 231 2.17 -15.15 -21.67
CA TRP A 231 3.13 -14.61 -20.71
C TRP A 231 4.53 -15.19 -20.92
N THR A 232 4.64 -16.49 -21.20
CA THR A 232 5.90 -17.14 -21.54
C THR A 232 6.53 -16.58 -22.82
N SER A 233 5.72 -16.26 -23.81
CA SER A 233 6.22 -15.59 -25.04
C SER A 233 6.84 -14.22 -24.74
N SER A 234 6.35 -13.50 -23.74
CA SER A 234 6.94 -12.23 -23.31
C SER A 234 8.17 -12.42 -22.40
N PHE A 235 8.15 -13.45 -21.56
CA PHE A 235 9.19 -13.73 -20.56
C PHE A 235 9.59 -15.22 -20.58
N PRO A 236 10.29 -15.70 -21.63
CA PRO A 236 10.58 -17.12 -21.79
C PRO A 236 11.38 -17.75 -20.62
N HIS A 237 12.28 -16.98 -20.01
CA HIS A 237 13.09 -17.40 -18.88
C HIS A 237 12.27 -17.61 -17.59
N LEU A 238 11.00 -17.15 -17.54
CA LEU A 238 10.10 -17.29 -16.41
C LEU A 238 8.98 -18.32 -16.63
N ALA A 239 9.10 -19.19 -17.64
CA ALA A 239 8.13 -20.26 -17.91
C ALA A 239 7.87 -21.12 -16.66
N HIS A 240 8.92 -21.43 -15.87
CA HIS A 240 8.84 -22.17 -14.61
C HIS A 240 8.03 -21.41 -13.52
N VAL A 241 7.97 -20.08 -13.55
CA VAL A 241 7.15 -19.27 -12.64
C VAL A 241 5.68 -19.41 -13.02
N PHE A 242 5.36 -19.24 -14.31
CA PHE A 242 3.98 -19.30 -14.79
C PHE A 242 3.33 -20.66 -14.60
N SER A 243 4.10 -21.76 -14.71
CA SER A 243 3.60 -23.11 -14.51
C SER A 243 3.15 -23.40 -13.07
N ARG A 244 3.68 -22.66 -12.08
CA ARG A 244 3.35 -22.81 -10.65
C ARG A 244 2.19 -21.94 -10.19
N ILE A 245 1.68 -21.04 -11.05
CA ILE A 245 0.57 -20.13 -10.67
C ILE A 245 -0.73 -20.93 -10.58
N ASP A 246 -1.37 -20.87 -9.43
CA ASP A 246 -2.74 -21.34 -9.21
C ASP A 246 -3.71 -20.21 -9.55
N ASP A 247 -4.46 -20.37 -10.63
CA ASP A 247 -5.36 -19.34 -11.14
C ASP A 247 -6.47 -18.95 -10.14
N GLN A 248 -6.85 -19.86 -9.24
CA GLN A 248 -7.86 -19.57 -8.21
C GLN A 248 -7.33 -18.65 -7.09
N LYS A 249 -6.00 -18.55 -6.96
CA LYS A 249 -5.33 -17.71 -5.96
C LYS A 249 -4.80 -16.39 -6.52
N VAL A 250 -5.13 -16.07 -7.78
CA VAL A 250 -4.70 -14.82 -8.39
C VAL A 250 -5.66 -13.70 -7.99
N ASP A 251 -5.16 -12.73 -7.23
CA ASP A 251 -5.89 -11.47 -6.97
C ASP A 251 -5.75 -10.54 -8.17
N VAL A 252 -6.87 -10.19 -8.80
CA VAL A 252 -6.92 -9.34 -10.00
C VAL A 252 -7.56 -8.01 -9.66
N ARG A 253 -6.84 -6.91 -9.87
CA ARG A 253 -7.31 -5.56 -9.56
C ARG A 253 -7.04 -4.58 -10.69
N ARG A 254 -7.99 -3.70 -10.93
CA ARG A 254 -7.74 -2.44 -11.66
C ARG A 254 -6.96 -1.50 -10.75
N VAL A 255 -6.01 -0.78 -11.31
CA VAL A 255 -5.18 0.17 -10.55
C VAL A 255 -5.79 1.56 -10.63
N TRP A 256 -6.08 2.14 -9.46
CA TRP A 256 -6.69 3.45 -9.33
C TRP A 256 -5.79 4.40 -8.55
N GLU A 257 -5.93 5.69 -8.81
CA GLU A 257 -5.37 6.79 -8.03
C GLU A 257 -6.50 7.59 -7.41
N VAL A 258 -6.34 8.00 -6.15
CA VAL A 258 -7.22 8.97 -5.48
C VAL A 258 -6.42 10.22 -5.17
N LEU A 259 -6.95 11.37 -5.60
CA LEU A 259 -6.53 12.69 -5.16
C LEU A 259 -7.66 13.29 -4.34
N CYS A 260 -7.44 13.46 -3.06
CA CYS A 260 -8.40 14.10 -2.15
C CYS A 260 -7.80 15.38 -1.56
N ARG A 261 -8.60 16.42 -1.42
CA ARG A 261 -8.22 17.70 -0.80
C ARG A 261 -9.46 18.41 -0.23
N PRO A 262 -9.41 18.82 1.05
CA PRO A 262 -8.45 18.43 2.08
C PRO A 262 -8.60 16.95 2.46
N TRP A 263 -7.77 16.44 3.39
CA TRP A 263 -7.97 15.11 4.01
C TRP A 263 -8.75 15.21 5.31
N THR A 264 -8.94 16.42 5.84
CA THR A 264 -9.55 16.65 7.14
C THR A 264 -10.69 17.68 7.04
N ARG A 265 -11.75 17.46 7.82
CA ARG A 265 -12.88 18.40 7.97
C ARG A 265 -13.57 18.20 9.32
N GLY A 266 -13.58 19.23 10.17
CA GLY A 266 -14.07 19.09 11.54
C GLY A 266 -13.30 18.00 12.27
N ARG A 267 -14.01 17.09 12.89
CA ARG A 267 -13.45 15.95 13.62
C ARG A 267 -13.21 14.69 12.75
N VAL A 268 -13.22 14.84 11.44
CA VAL A 268 -13.07 13.71 10.49
C VAL A 268 -11.79 13.83 9.71
N ALA A 269 -11.02 12.72 9.62
CA ALA A 269 -9.84 12.61 8.77
C ALA A 269 -9.91 11.36 7.88
N LEU A 270 -9.33 11.44 6.68
CA LEU A 270 -9.14 10.32 5.76
C LEU A 270 -7.69 9.85 5.79
N VAL A 271 -7.46 8.52 5.79
CA VAL A 271 -6.13 7.92 5.78
C VAL A 271 -6.01 6.83 4.71
N GLY A 272 -4.78 6.52 4.31
CA GLY A 272 -4.50 5.47 3.33
C GLY A 272 -5.21 5.71 1.99
N ASP A 273 -5.72 4.65 1.39
CA ASP A 273 -6.34 4.70 0.06
C ASP A 273 -7.62 5.56 0.01
N ALA A 274 -8.29 5.80 1.14
CA ALA A 274 -9.43 6.71 1.23
C ALA A 274 -9.02 8.15 0.90
N ALA A 275 -7.82 8.56 1.27
CA ALA A 275 -7.25 9.89 1.04
C ALA A 275 -6.38 9.97 -0.22
N HIS A 276 -5.54 8.96 -0.46
CA HIS A 276 -4.42 9.08 -1.39
C HIS A 276 -3.99 7.76 -2.06
N ALA A 277 -4.93 6.91 -2.47
CA ALA A 277 -4.60 5.72 -3.24
C ALA A 277 -3.64 6.07 -4.39
N MET A 278 -2.63 5.25 -4.61
CA MET A 278 -1.57 5.52 -5.57
C MET A 278 -1.17 4.29 -6.37
N ALA A 279 -0.47 4.52 -7.49
CA ALA A 279 0.09 3.43 -8.27
C ALA A 279 1.06 2.58 -7.42
N PRO A 280 0.96 1.24 -7.50
CA PRO A 280 1.71 0.35 -6.60
C PRO A 280 3.21 0.23 -6.94
N HIS A 281 3.67 0.90 -7.99
CA HIS A 281 5.00 0.73 -8.56
C HIS A 281 6.18 1.12 -7.65
N LEU A 282 5.91 1.86 -6.59
CA LEU A 282 6.94 2.35 -5.65
C LEU A 282 6.93 1.57 -4.32
N GLY A 283 6.01 0.61 -4.12
CA GLY A 283 5.88 -0.10 -2.85
C GLY A 283 5.44 0.76 -1.65
N GLN A 284 5.07 2.04 -1.88
CA GLN A 284 4.95 3.05 -0.81
C GLN A 284 3.57 3.18 -0.16
N ALA A 285 2.50 2.64 -0.76
CA ALA A 285 1.14 2.95 -0.28
C ALA A 285 0.89 2.53 1.18
N ALA A 286 1.25 1.30 1.54
CA ALA A 286 1.10 0.80 2.90
C ALA A 286 2.11 1.44 3.87
N CYS A 287 3.37 1.61 3.44
CA CYS A 287 4.40 2.27 4.24
C CYS A 287 3.96 3.68 4.63
N MET A 288 3.46 4.47 3.69
CA MET A 288 2.96 5.83 3.94
C MET A 288 1.68 5.87 4.78
N ALA A 289 0.82 4.85 4.66
CA ALA A 289 -0.36 4.76 5.52
C ALA A 289 0.03 4.50 6.98
N MET A 290 0.95 3.56 7.24
CA MET A 290 1.49 3.29 8.58
C MET A 290 2.22 4.50 9.16
N GLU A 291 3.10 5.14 8.38
CA GLU A 291 3.77 6.39 8.77
C GLU A 291 2.79 7.51 9.14
N SER A 292 1.75 7.68 8.31
CA SER A 292 0.72 8.69 8.56
C SER A 292 -0.08 8.39 9.84
N ALA A 293 -0.27 7.11 10.17
CA ALA A 293 -0.91 6.69 11.41
C ALA A 293 -0.06 7.03 12.64
N VAL A 294 1.26 6.77 12.59
CA VAL A 294 2.19 7.12 13.68
C VAL A 294 2.17 8.62 13.93
N VAL A 295 2.35 9.43 12.86
CA VAL A 295 2.35 10.90 12.98
C VAL A 295 1.00 11.41 13.48
N LEU A 296 -0.13 10.79 13.11
CA LEU A 296 -1.46 11.16 13.62
C LEU A 296 -1.56 10.94 15.12
N GLY A 297 -1.13 9.77 15.61
CA GLY A 297 -1.13 9.47 17.05
C GLY A 297 -0.28 10.44 17.84
N ASP A 298 0.92 10.77 17.34
CA ASP A 298 1.82 11.73 17.98
C ASP A 298 1.27 13.16 17.99
N THR A 299 0.69 13.60 16.88
CA THR A 299 0.10 14.95 16.77
C THR A 299 -1.10 15.10 17.71
N LEU A 300 -1.97 14.11 17.78
CA LEU A 300 -3.15 14.12 18.66
C LEU A 300 -2.78 14.03 20.16
N ARG A 301 -1.70 13.32 20.49
CA ARG A 301 -1.21 13.23 21.88
C ARG A 301 -0.73 14.58 22.41
N GLN A 302 -0.23 15.46 21.54
CA GLN A 302 0.34 16.76 21.89
C GLN A 302 -0.66 17.91 21.80
N ALA A 303 -1.85 17.67 21.27
CA ALA A 303 -2.81 18.72 20.95
C ALA A 303 -3.91 18.84 22.03
N GLU A 304 -4.39 20.06 22.24
CA GLU A 304 -5.56 20.33 23.06
C GLU A 304 -6.88 20.16 22.30
N GLU A 305 -6.85 20.41 20.98
CA GLU A 305 -8.03 20.33 20.12
C GLU A 305 -7.83 19.43 18.91
N VAL A 306 -8.80 18.54 18.66
CA VAL A 306 -8.76 17.55 17.57
C VAL A 306 -8.66 18.21 16.20
N GLU A 307 -9.50 19.20 15.91
CA GLU A 307 -9.54 19.84 14.58
C GLU A 307 -8.24 20.53 14.19
N GLY A 308 -7.61 21.20 15.18
CA GLY A 308 -6.30 21.82 15.03
C GLY A 308 -5.22 20.78 14.72
N ALA A 309 -5.21 19.69 15.50
CA ALA A 309 -4.29 18.59 15.35
C ALA A 309 -4.40 17.92 13.96
N LEU A 310 -5.61 17.70 13.48
CA LEU A 310 -5.84 17.10 12.18
C LEU A 310 -5.30 17.97 11.03
N ARG A 311 -5.44 19.30 11.12
CA ARG A 311 -4.86 20.22 10.13
C ARG A 311 -3.33 20.15 10.14
N VAL A 312 -2.71 20.20 11.32
CA VAL A 312 -1.25 20.08 11.49
C VAL A 312 -0.75 18.75 10.93
N TRP A 313 -1.42 17.64 11.26
CA TRP A 313 -1.09 16.32 10.73
C TRP A 313 -1.14 16.29 9.19
N GLU A 314 -2.21 16.82 8.58
CA GLU A 314 -2.33 16.86 7.12
C GLU A 314 -1.20 17.68 6.48
N GLU A 315 -0.86 18.84 7.04
CA GLU A 315 0.25 19.69 6.59
C GLU A 315 1.60 18.96 6.69
N GLN A 316 1.83 18.21 7.75
CA GLN A 316 3.05 17.41 7.94
C GLN A 316 3.14 16.25 6.93
N ARG A 317 2.03 15.60 6.58
CA ARG A 317 2.04 14.38 5.76
C ARG A 317 2.03 14.63 4.25
N ARG A 318 1.35 15.67 3.78
CA ARG A 318 1.24 15.98 2.35
C ARG A 318 2.57 16.13 1.61
N PRO A 319 3.61 16.77 2.18
CA PRO A 319 4.91 16.91 1.50
C PRO A 319 5.59 15.58 1.14
N PHE A 320 5.22 14.49 1.81
CA PHE A 320 5.75 13.15 1.55
C PHE A 320 4.83 12.34 0.62
N VAL A 321 3.53 12.34 0.91
CA VAL A 321 2.55 11.53 0.20
C VAL A 321 2.26 12.06 -1.21
N ASP A 322 2.05 13.36 -1.39
CA ASP A 322 1.73 13.95 -2.69
C ASP A 322 2.83 13.75 -3.75
N PRO A 323 4.14 13.92 -3.44
CA PRO A 323 5.20 13.60 -4.38
C PRO A 323 5.26 12.10 -4.73
N ALA A 324 5.14 11.20 -3.76
CA ALA A 324 5.16 9.76 -4.02
C ALA A 324 4.03 9.35 -4.97
N ARG A 325 2.82 9.85 -4.74
CA ARG A 325 1.67 9.64 -5.62
C ARG A 325 1.93 10.18 -7.03
N ARG A 326 2.50 11.39 -7.17
CA ARG A 326 2.85 11.98 -8.48
C ARG A 326 3.90 11.17 -9.22
N TYR A 327 4.94 10.69 -8.51
CA TYR A 327 5.98 9.84 -9.11
C TYR A 327 5.42 8.50 -9.55
N GLY A 328 4.59 7.85 -8.72
CA GLY A 328 3.91 6.62 -9.08
C GLY A 328 3.08 6.77 -10.36
N ARG A 329 2.35 7.89 -10.49
CA ARG A 329 1.59 8.20 -11.71
C ARG A 329 2.49 8.45 -12.92
N LEU A 330 3.56 9.23 -12.77
CA LEU A 330 4.51 9.46 -13.86
C LEU A 330 5.14 8.15 -14.35
N TYR A 331 5.59 7.32 -13.41
CA TYR A 331 6.12 6.01 -13.71
C TYR A 331 5.10 5.14 -14.46
N ASN A 332 3.86 5.11 -13.98
CA ASN A 332 2.77 4.42 -14.64
C ASN A 332 2.52 4.93 -16.06
N SER A 333 2.59 6.24 -16.27
CA SER A 333 2.41 6.85 -17.60
C SER A 333 3.53 6.49 -18.57
N LEU A 334 4.78 6.47 -18.09
CA LEU A 334 5.93 6.01 -18.87
C LEU A 334 5.77 4.55 -19.30
N MET A 335 5.27 3.71 -18.41
CA MET A 335 5.07 2.29 -18.72
C MET A 335 3.92 2.07 -19.71
N ARG A 336 2.81 2.77 -19.53
CA ARG A 336 1.59 2.60 -20.31
C ARG A 336 1.66 3.21 -21.71
N GLY A 337 2.16 4.43 -21.78
CA GLY A 337 2.10 5.25 -22.99
C GLY A 337 3.26 5.01 -23.96
N TRP A 338 4.21 4.18 -23.58
CA TRP A 338 5.42 4.04 -24.37
C TRP A 338 5.17 3.13 -25.59
N PRO A 339 5.45 3.62 -26.81
CA PRO A 339 5.33 2.78 -27.98
C PRO A 339 6.30 1.59 -27.89
N SER A 340 5.80 0.40 -28.18
CA SER A 340 6.61 -0.83 -28.23
C SER A 340 7.77 -0.75 -29.24
N ARG A 341 7.70 0.22 -30.18
CA ARG A 341 8.71 0.45 -31.22
C ARG A 341 10.01 1.09 -30.71
N HIS A 342 10.03 1.67 -29.49
CA HIS A 342 11.18 2.39 -28.94
C HIS A 342 11.47 2.05 -27.46
N PRO A 343 11.62 0.76 -27.10
CA PRO A 343 11.83 0.36 -25.71
C PRO A 343 13.15 0.90 -25.14
N GLU A 344 14.20 1.03 -25.97
CA GLU A 344 15.50 1.55 -25.54
C GLU A 344 15.45 3.02 -25.12
N VAL A 345 14.61 3.84 -25.71
CA VAL A 345 14.46 5.25 -25.30
C VAL A 345 13.81 5.33 -23.93
N ARG A 346 12.76 4.50 -23.68
CA ARG A 346 12.15 4.37 -22.35
C ARG A 346 13.18 3.95 -21.31
N SER A 347 13.91 2.88 -21.58
CA SER A 347 14.91 2.32 -20.68
C SER A 347 16.02 3.34 -20.37
N ARG A 348 16.45 4.13 -21.40
CA ARG A 348 17.42 5.22 -21.23
C ARG A 348 16.89 6.34 -20.33
N LEU A 349 15.63 6.78 -20.52
CA LEU A 349 15.00 7.82 -19.70
C LEU A 349 14.88 7.39 -18.25
N VAL A 350 14.39 6.18 -18.00
CA VAL A 350 14.26 5.65 -16.64
C VAL A 350 15.62 5.49 -15.99
N ARG A 351 16.61 4.94 -16.69
CA ARG A 351 17.99 4.83 -16.20
C ARG A 351 18.58 6.20 -15.83
N THR A 352 18.32 7.23 -16.64
CA THR A 352 18.78 8.59 -16.36
C THR A 352 18.09 9.18 -15.12
N ALA A 353 16.78 8.96 -14.97
CA ALA A 353 16.03 9.38 -13.79
C ALA A 353 16.57 8.72 -12.51
N TYR A 354 16.87 7.43 -12.54
CA TYR A 354 17.43 6.70 -11.39
C TYR A 354 18.87 7.11 -11.02
N ARG A 355 19.60 7.79 -11.92
CA ARG A 355 20.91 8.38 -11.57
C ARG A 355 20.78 9.58 -10.62
N SER A 356 19.64 10.22 -10.57
CA SER A 356 19.37 11.32 -9.64
C SER A 356 19.22 10.81 -8.20
N LYS A 357 20.11 11.27 -7.29
CA LYS A 357 19.99 10.97 -5.85
C LYS A 357 18.62 11.36 -5.28
N ALA A 358 18.05 12.49 -5.75
CA ALA A 358 16.74 12.96 -5.31
C ALA A 358 15.61 12.03 -5.75
N VAL A 359 15.67 11.47 -6.95
CA VAL A 359 14.69 10.49 -7.45
C VAL A 359 14.83 9.19 -6.67
N ARG A 360 16.05 8.66 -6.49
CA ARG A 360 16.29 7.45 -5.70
C ARG A 360 15.80 7.60 -4.28
N LYS A 361 16.18 8.67 -3.58
CA LYS A 361 15.75 8.96 -2.21
C LYS A 361 14.22 8.95 -2.06
N ARG A 362 13.47 9.35 -3.10
CA ARG A 362 11.99 9.36 -3.09
C ARG A 362 11.36 8.02 -3.47
N ILE A 363 12.07 7.20 -4.21
CA ILE A 363 11.61 5.85 -4.60
C ILE A 363 11.93 4.83 -3.49
N GLU A 364 13.11 4.91 -2.91
CA GLU A 364 13.62 3.99 -1.89
C GLU A 364 13.07 4.29 -0.47
N GLY A 365 12.18 5.26 -0.35
CA GLY A 365 11.60 5.66 0.95
C GLY A 365 12.61 6.44 1.78
N ALA A 366 12.70 7.75 1.56
CA ALA A 366 13.48 8.58 2.45
C ALA A 366 12.86 8.53 3.85
N PRO A 367 13.66 8.40 4.92
CA PRO A 367 13.17 8.38 6.27
C PRO A 367 12.48 9.71 6.59
N ALA A 368 11.14 9.70 6.54
CA ALA A 368 10.36 10.84 6.99
C ALA A 368 10.36 10.92 8.53
N LEU A 369 10.64 9.80 9.19
CA LEU A 369 10.74 9.68 10.64
C LEU A 369 12.11 10.10 11.24
N GLU A 370 13.06 10.60 10.45
CA GLU A 370 14.31 11.16 11.01
C GLU A 370 14.10 12.47 11.80
N ARG A 371 12.86 12.95 11.91
CA ARG A 371 12.52 14.21 12.59
C ARG A 371 11.41 14.09 13.64
N ILE A 372 11.08 12.88 14.07
CA ILE A 372 10.17 12.65 15.19
C ILE A 372 10.99 12.19 16.40
#